data_65076a930d24aca9d9bb4503e24cdb01
#
_entry.id   65076a930d24aca9d9bb4503e24cdb01
#
_cell.length_a   1.000
_cell.length_b   1.000
_cell.length_c   1.000
_cell.angle_alpha   90.00
_cell.angle_beta   90.00
_cell.angle_gamma   90.00
#
_symmetry.space_group_name_H-M   'P 1'
#
loop_
_entity.id
_entity.type
_entity.pdbx_description
1 polymer ?
#
loop_
_entity_poly.entity_id
_entity_poly.type
_entity_poly.pdbx_seq_one_letter_code
_entity_poly.pdbx_strand_id
1 'polypeptide(L)'
;MEIMLKDRPDWCISRQRDWGIPITLLYEKDTGELHSEQNEIFVKASEAIKDSGIDSWANLDLGIDEEGYEKSKDIFDVWFDSGITHYCVVDELFGSNTQSDLYLEGSDQHRGWFQSSLLTSIAMKGTAPYKSVLTHGFVVDDSGRKMSKSLGNIVTPQEVIKDSGADILRYWIASTDFRGEMAFSKDIFNRAIDGFRRIRNTMRFMVSNLYDYDKKFDTDNLLFIDKVILHKTNYLQQEIRENYKNYNFHQVISKILNFCVNDLGGMYLDVIKDRLYTMKSDSLGRRSAQYCISEILHTLSKLISPILPFTAYEFNENLYPKKGEDIFCKEFNDIESFASSEDIKAFEALSELRGRVYQAIEIERQNGNIKNALDCELQLTLTKKDFSYAESMNSELSKFFISSGCKILCGENEEIIVKKSNHEKCSRCWHRVEDLDSDHICSRCNSNMTGDGEIRSFF
;
A
#
# COMPACT_ATOMS: atom_id res chain seq x y z
N MET A 1 26.93 12.77 4.43
CA MET A 1 27.31 13.76 3.40
C MET A 1 28.31 14.80 3.93
N GLU A 2 28.12 15.39 5.10
CA GLU A 2 29.03 16.41 5.67
C GLU A 2 30.52 15.97 5.69
N ILE A 3 30.84 14.81 6.25
CA ILE A 3 32.21 14.27 6.28
C ILE A 3 32.77 14.08 4.85
N MET A 4 31.94 13.63 3.92
CA MET A 4 32.34 13.43 2.52
C MET A 4 32.66 14.73 1.78
N LEU A 5 32.01 15.83 2.19
CA LEU A 5 32.29 17.16 1.62
C LEU A 5 33.53 17.80 2.24
N LYS A 6 33.72 17.61 3.56
CA LYS A 6 34.83 18.21 4.30
C LYS A 6 36.20 17.70 3.80
N ASP A 7 36.28 16.42 3.48
CA ASP A 7 37.54 15.77 3.06
C ASP A 7 37.59 15.53 1.54
N ARG A 8 36.77 16.26 0.78
CA ARG A 8 36.69 16.09 -0.67
C ARG A 8 37.91 16.68 -1.37
N PRO A 9 38.58 15.94 -2.27
CA PRO A 9 39.57 16.52 -3.17
C PRO A 9 38.92 17.45 -4.19
N ASP A 10 39.73 18.28 -4.84
CA ASP A 10 39.29 19.13 -5.94
C ASP A 10 38.59 18.31 -7.03
N TRP A 11 37.57 18.92 -7.63
CA TRP A 11 36.83 18.31 -8.73
C TRP A 11 37.27 18.90 -10.05
N CYS A 12 38.07 18.16 -10.79
CA CYS A 12 38.37 18.50 -12.17
C CYS A 12 37.12 18.30 -13.03
N ILE A 13 36.54 19.38 -13.52
CA ILE A 13 35.31 19.36 -14.34
C ILE A 13 35.55 19.19 -15.82
N SER A 14 36.79 19.28 -16.30
CA SER A 14 37.15 19.09 -17.71
C SER A 14 37.41 17.63 -18.05
N ARG A 15 37.01 17.20 -19.25
CA ARG A 15 37.27 15.89 -19.83
C ARG A 15 37.74 16.03 -21.27
N GLN A 16 38.75 15.22 -21.66
CA GLN A 16 39.30 15.13 -22.99
C GLN A 16 38.62 13.96 -23.73
N ARG A 17 37.40 14.20 -24.24
CA ARG A 17 36.59 13.20 -24.95
C ARG A 17 35.88 13.86 -26.14
N ASP A 18 35.51 13.07 -27.13
CA ASP A 18 34.88 13.55 -28.37
C ASP A 18 33.41 13.91 -28.22
N TRP A 19 32.74 13.43 -27.16
CA TRP A 19 31.32 13.66 -26.95
C TRP A 19 31.04 14.23 -25.56
N GLY A 20 30.34 15.35 -25.52
CA GLY A 20 29.88 16.06 -24.30
C GLY A 20 29.64 17.53 -24.55
N ILE A 21 29.15 18.24 -23.54
CA ILE A 21 28.93 19.68 -23.60
C ILE A 21 30.30 20.38 -23.57
N PRO A 22 30.66 21.20 -24.58
CA PRO A 22 31.94 21.83 -24.66
C PRO A 22 32.13 22.89 -23.56
N ILE A 23 33.34 23.00 -23.02
CA ILE A 23 33.78 24.09 -22.18
C ILE A 23 34.20 25.23 -23.12
N THR A 24 33.35 26.22 -23.30
CA THR A 24 33.48 27.25 -24.32
C THR A 24 34.44 28.39 -23.88
N LEU A 25 35.70 28.03 -23.59
CA LEU A 25 36.75 28.93 -23.19
C LEU A 25 37.65 29.26 -24.38
N LEU A 26 38.04 30.56 -24.47
CA LEU A 26 39.12 31.04 -25.35
C LEU A 26 40.24 31.51 -24.45
N TYR A 27 41.45 30.95 -24.59
CA TYR A 27 42.60 31.27 -23.76
C TYR A 27 43.86 31.55 -24.61
N GLU A 28 44.70 32.41 -24.10
CA GLU A 28 45.99 32.73 -24.71
C GLU A 28 46.90 31.50 -24.62
N LYS A 29 47.55 31.14 -25.75
CA LYS A 29 48.36 29.93 -25.86
C LYS A 29 49.58 29.91 -24.96
N ASP A 30 50.21 31.08 -24.75
CA ASP A 30 51.48 31.21 -24.01
C ASP A 30 51.26 31.32 -22.49
N THR A 31 50.21 31.95 -22.06
CA THR A 31 49.95 32.25 -20.64
C THR A 31 48.84 31.40 -20.03
N GLY A 32 47.90 30.89 -20.84
CA GLY A 32 46.69 30.20 -20.39
C GLY A 32 45.63 31.14 -19.80
N GLU A 33 45.81 32.46 -19.91
CA GLU A 33 44.86 33.44 -19.45
C GLU A 33 43.63 33.47 -20.37
N LEU A 34 42.44 33.72 -19.77
CA LEU A 34 41.20 33.81 -20.53
C LEU A 34 41.15 35.11 -21.32
N HIS A 35 40.52 35.05 -22.50
CA HIS A 35 40.26 36.22 -23.31
C HIS A 35 39.44 37.27 -22.54
N SER A 36 39.77 38.54 -22.70
CA SER A 36 39.11 39.64 -21.97
C SER A 36 37.59 39.70 -22.21
N GLU A 37 37.11 39.28 -23.39
CA GLU A 37 35.69 39.25 -23.77
C GLU A 37 35.06 37.88 -23.52
N GLN A 38 35.58 37.05 -22.59
CA GLN A 38 35.10 35.71 -22.34
C GLN A 38 33.59 35.64 -22.07
N ASN A 39 33.00 36.63 -21.41
CA ASN A 39 31.56 36.69 -21.14
C ASN A 39 30.74 36.84 -22.43
N GLU A 40 31.21 37.60 -23.41
CA GLU A 40 30.54 37.73 -24.71
C GLU A 40 30.68 36.46 -25.52
N ILE A 41 31.84 35.75 -25.41
CA ILE A 41 32.08 34.45 -26.02
C ILE A 41 31.08 33.42 -25.48
N PHE A 42 30.83 33.38 -24.18
CA PHE A 42 29.81 32.49 -23.60
C PHE A 42 28.42 32.71 -24.19
N VAL A 43 27.99 33.95 -24.38
CA VAL A 43 26.71 34.29 -24.99
C VAL A 43 26.65 33.76 -26.44
N LYS A 44 27.64 34.13 -27.26
CA LYS A 44 27.72 33.70 -28.67
C LYS A 44 27.75 32.15 -28.80
N ALA A 45 28.54 31.49 -27.96
CA ALA A 45 28.64 30.02 -27.95
C ALA A 45 27.33 29.39 -27.54
N SER A 46 26.65 29.92 -26.53
CA SER A 46 25.33 29.48 -26.07
C SER A 46 24.27 29.55 -27.18
N GLU A 47 24.21 30.67 -27.90
CA GLU A 47 23.31 30.84 -29.05
C GLU A 47 23.62 29.88 -30.18
N ALA A 48 24.88 29.71 -30.56
CA ALA A 48 25.29 28.77 -31.59
C ALA A 48 25.00 27.33 -31.24
N ILE A 49 25.23 26.93 -29.98
CA ILE A 49 24.93 25.59 -29.49
C ILE A 49 23.41 25.32 -29.48
N LYS A 50 22.63 26.33 -29.08
CA LYS A 50 21.15 26.25 -29.10
C LYS A 50 20.60 26.03 -30.50
N ASP A 51 21.17 26.71 -31.50
CA ASP A 51 20.68 26.70 -32.88
C ASP A 51 21.20 25.50 -33.69
N SER A 52 22.44 25.10 -33.47
CA SER A 52 23.18 24.15 -34.31
C SER A 52 23.79 22.94 -33.57
N GLY A 53 23.57 22.85 -32.25
CA GLY A 53 24.10 21.76 -31.43
C GLY A 53 25.55 21.98 -30.94
N ILE A 54 26.02 21.01 -30.13
CA ILE A 54 27.30 21.13 -29.40
C ILE A 54 28.53 21.22 -30.31
N ASP A 55 28.47 20.66 -31.51
CA ASP A 55 29.57 20.70 -32.48
C ASP A 55 29.83 22.08 -33.07
N SER A 56 28.89 23.02 -32.93
CA SER A 56 29.01 24.39 -33.43
C SER A 56 30.16 25.14 -32.78
N TRP A 57 30.53 24.83 -31.52
CA TRP A 57 31.62 25.55 -30.82
C TRP A 57 32.94 25.47 -31.55
N ALA A 58 33.31 24.33 -32.09
CA ALA A 58 34.62 24.11 -32.75
C ALA A 58 34.81 25.03 -33.96
N ASN A 59 33.71 25.32 -34.69
CA ASN A 59 33.74 26.10 -35.95
C ASN A 59 33.09 27.49 -35.81
N LEU A 60 32.73 27.91 -34.61
CA LEU A 60 32.08 29.19 -34.35
C LEU A 60 33.02 30.34 -34.68
N ASP A 61 32.60 31.25 -35.58
CA ASP A 61 33.27 32.53 -35.77
C ASP A 61 32.88 33.46 -34.61
N LEU A 62 33.87 33.79 -33.80
CA LEU A 62 33.64 34.67 -32.65
C LEU A 62 33.58 36.16 -33.02
N GLY A 63 34.00 36.51 -34.24
CA GLY A 63 34.03 37.92 -34.71
C GLY A 63 34.99 38.79 -33.91
N ILE A 64 36.01 38.23 -33.30
CA ILE A 64 37.07 38.91 -32.53
C ILE A 64 38.42 38.46 -33.05
N ASP A 65 39.48 39.16 -32.65
CA ASP A 65 40.83 38.74 -32.99
C ASP A 65 41.21 37.50 -32.18
N GLU A 66 41.38 36.37 -32.87
CA GLU A 66 41.79 35.10 -32.30
C GLU A 66 43.28 34.82 -32.42
N GLU A 67 44.07 35.79 -32.94
CA GLU A 67 45.51 35.62 -33.07
C GLU A 67 46.16 35.45 -31.69
N GLY A 68 46.92 34.36 -31.51
CA GLY A 68 47.52 34.02 -30.21
C GLY A 68 46.60 33.24 -29.25
N TYR A 69 45.31 33.10 -29.56
CA TYR A 69 44.35 32.39 -28.72
C TYR A 69 44.03 30.98 -29.22
N GLU A 70 43.52 30.15 -28.34
CA GLU A 70 43.02 28.77 -28.67
C GLU A 70 41.69 28.52 -27.97
N LYS A 71 40.75 27.95 -28.72
CA LYS A 71 39.49 27.44 -28.18
C LYS A 71 39.73 26.18 -27.39
N SER A 72 39.11 26.05 -26.22
CA SER A 72 39.11 24.78 -25.46
C SER A 72 38.48 23.66 -26.29
N LYS A 73 39.10 22.51 -26.25
CA LYS A 73 38.60 21.27 -26.82
C LYS A 73 38.03 20.33 -25.77
N ASP A 74 38.11 20.74 -24.51
CA ASP A 74 37.58 19.98 -23.36
C ASP A 74 36.08 20.09 -23.29
N ILE A 75 35.49 19.04 -22.76
CA ILE A 75 34.06 18.97 -22.45
C ILE A 75 33.86 18.91 -20.94
N PHE A 76 32.65 19.21 -20.48
CA PHE A 76 32.30 19.06 -19.08
C PHE A 76 32.23 17.59 -18.65
N ASP A 77 32.56 17.32 -17.39
CA ASP A 77 32.28 16.08 -16.72
C ASP A 77 30.75 15.86 -16.69
N VAL A 78 30.31 14.65 -17.05
CA VAL A 78 28.89 14.25 -17.03
C VAL A 78 28.21 14.48 -15.66
N TRP A 79 28.97 14.42 -14.58
CA TRP A 79 28.45 14.76 -13.25
C TRP A 79 28.20 16.26 -13.06
N PHE A 80 28.88 17.10 -13.83
CA PHE A 80 28.55 18.54 -13.88
C PHE A 80 27.26 18.75 -14.65
N ASP A 81 27.08 18.13 -15.82
CA ASP A 81 25.88 18.21 -16.62
C ASP A 81 24.64 17.78 -15.84
N SER A 82 24.71 16.60 -15.19
CA SER A 82 23.63 16.12 -14.33
C SER A 82 23.48 16.95 -13.05
N GLY A 83 24.59 17.49 -12.54
CA GLY A 83 24.61 18.30 -11.32
C GLY A 83 23.83 19.61 -11.44
N ILE A 84 23.76 20.23 -12.63
CA ILE A 84 23.04 21.49 -12.88
C ILE A 84 21.56 21.31 -13.24
N THR A 85 21.02 20.08 -13.15
CA THR A 85 19.61 19.78 -13.45
C THR A 85 18.63 20.68 -12.67
N HIS A 86 18.99 21.06 -11.44
CA HIS A 86 18.21 21.99 -10.62
C HIS A 86 18.05 23.38 -11.27
N TYR A 87 18.99 23.79 -12.13
CA TYR A 87 18.95 25.06 -12.85
C TYR A 87 18.32 24.88 -14.24
N CYS A 88 18.85 23.95 -15.05
CA CYS A 88 18.44 23.78 -16.43
C CYS A 88 17.04 23.17 -16.61
N VAL A 89 16.53 22.44 -15.61
CA VAL A 89 15.24 21.74 -15.72
C VAL A 89 14.26 22.23 -14.66
N VAL A 90 14.67 22.20 -13.38
CA VAL A 90 13.72 22.49 -12.29
C VAL A 90 13.32 23.97 -12.30
N ASP A 91 14.28 24.89 -12.43
CA ASP A 91 13.96 26.32 -12.49
C ASP A 91 13.20 26.70 -13.77
N GLU A 92 13.50 26.05 -14.89
CA GLU A 92 12.80 26.28 -16.16
C GLU A 92 11.33 25.87 -16.09
N LEU A 93 11.04 24.71 -15.47
CA LEU A 93 9.68 24.18 -15.40
C LEU A 93 8.84 24.76 -14.26
N PHE A 94 9.44 25.10 -13.13
CA PHE A 94 8.74 25.43 -11.89
C PHE A 94 9.04 26.83 -11.34
N GLY A 95 9.92 27.57 -11.98
CA GLY A 95 10.34 28.91 -11.58
C GLY A 95 11.67 28.95 -10.81
N SER A 96 12.33 30.10 -10.87
CA SER A 96 13.67 30.30 -10.30
C SER A 96 13.72 30.01 -8.80
N ASN A 97 14.82 29.40 -8.36
CA ASN A 97 15.08 28.99 -6.97
C ASN A 97 14.13 27.92 -6.42
N THR A 98 13.45 27.15 -7.27
CA THR A 98 12.65 26.02 -6.84
C THR A 98 13.57 24.89 -6.31
N GLN A 99 13.24 24.37 -5.14
CA GLN A 99 13.85 23.14 -4.60
C GLN A 99 13.00 21.93 -4.95
N SER A 100 13.61 20.86 -5.43
CA SER A 100 12.93 19.57 -5.57
C SER A 100 12.48 19.06 -4.20
N ASP A 101 11.29 18.46 -4.11
CA ASP A 101 10.80 17.92 -2.84
C ASP A 101 11.62 16.73 -2.39
N LEU A 102 12.03 15.87 -3.34
CA LEU A 102 12.77 14.64 -3.07
C LEU A 102 13.78 14.31 -4.16
N TYR A 103 15.02 14.01 -3.75
CA TYR A 103 16.02 13.31 -4.56
C TYR A 103 16.04 11.85 -4.11
N LEU A 104 15.81 10.90 -5.05
CA LEU A 104 15.70 9.47 -4.79
C LEU A 104 16.64 8.69 -5.69
N GLU A 105 17.64 8.02 -5.10
CA GLU A 105 18.60 7.17 -5.81
C GLU A 105 19.23 6.12 -4.88
N GLY A 106 20.14 5.33 -5.41
CA GLY A 106 20.96 4.41 -4.63
C GLY A 106 21.91 5.13 -3.67
N SER A 107 22.35 4.43 -2.64
CA SER A 107 23.25 4.99 -1.61
C SER A 107 24.64 5.40 -2.14
N ASP A 108 25.05 4.89 -3.31
CA ASP A 108 26.29 5.28 -4.01
C ASP A 108 26.24 6.75 -4.50
N GLN A 109 25.06 7.31 -4.72
CA GLN A 109 24.87 8.67 -5.20
C GLN A 109 25.20 9.77 -4.18
N HIS A 110 25.49 9.42 -2.94
CA HIS A 110 26.09 10.35 -1.99
C HIS A 110 27.46 10.87 -2.44
N ARG A 111 28.18 10.12 -3.26
CA ARG A 111 29.44 10.53 -3.91
C ARG A 111 29.29 10.83 -5.40
N GLY A 112 28.08 10.80 -5.91
CA GLY A 112 27.74 11.08 -7.31
C GLY A 112 26.82 12.28 -7.43
N TRP A 113 25.63 12.04 -7.99
CA TRP A 113 24.67 13.09 -8.35
C TRP A 113 24.23 13.97 -7.18
N PHE A 114 23.97 13.43 -5.99
CA PHE A 114 23.59 14.25 -4.83
C PHE A 114 24.67 15.27 -4.47
N GLN A 115 25.94 14.87 -4.57
CA GLN A 115 27.04 15.75 -4.23
C GLN A 115 27.30 16.79 -5.31
N SER A 116 27.35 16.38 -6.60
CA SER A 116 27.55 17.32 -7.71
C SER A 116 26.43 18.36 -7.77
N SER A 117 25.18 17.92 -7.61
CA SER A 117 24.01 18.79 -7.59
C SER A 117 24.01 19.76 -6.40
N LEU A 118 24.43 19.30 -5.20
CA LEU A 118 24.55 20.18 -4.04
C LEU A 118 25.63 21.26 -4.25
N LEU A 119 26.78 20.87 -4.76
CA LEU A 119 27.90 21.82 -4.96
C LEU A 119 27.57 22.89 -5.98
N THR A 120 27.01 22.50 -7.13
CA THR A 120 26.62 23.46 -8.18
C THR A 120 25.49 24.38 -7.70
N SER A 121 24.50 23.85 -6.96
CA SER A 121 23.39 24.67 -6.44
C SER A 121 23.86 25.65 -5.36
N ILE A 122 24.73 25.24 -4.46
CA ILE A 122 25.30 26.15 -3.45
C ILE A 122 26.13 27.25 -4.13
N ALA A 123 26.95 26.90 -5.15
CA ALA A 123 27.72 27.87 -5.89
C ALA A 123 26.86 28.89 -6.66
N MET A 124 25.74 28.44 -7.25
CA MET A 124 24.88 29.26 -8.10
C MET A 124 23.78 30.01 -7.33
N LYS A 125 23.20 29.37 -6.30
CA LYS A 125 21.98 29.83 -5.63
C LYS A 125 22.15 30.04 -4.11
N GLY A 126 23.23 29.57 -3.51
CA GLY A 126 23.46 29.62 -2.06
C GLY A 126 22.59 28.65 -1.24
N THR A 127 21.79 27.80 -1.88
CA THR A 127 20.86 26.87 -1.23
C THR A 127 20.99 25.46 -1.80
N ALA A 128 20.56 24.45 -1.03
CA ALA A 128 20.50 23.06 -1.53
C ALA A 128 19.43 22.93 -2.64
N PRO A 129 19.62 22.05 -3.64
CA PRO A 129 18.67 21.88 -4.74
C PRO A 129 17.46 21.04 -4.36
N TYR A 130 17.44 20.44 -3.18
CA TYR A 130 16.42 19.51 -2.70
C TYR A 130 16.05 19.79 -1.24
N LYS A 131 14.80 19.48 -0.88
CA LYS A 131 14.32 19.50 0.52
C LYS A 131 14.67 18.22 1.26
N SER A 132 14.62 17.08 0.57
CA SER A 132 14.85 15.75 1.14
C SER A 132 15.67 14.86 0.21
N VAL A 133 16.42 13.94 0.80
CA VAL A 133 17.16 12.88 0.09
C VAL A 133 16.73 11.52 0.64
N LEU A 134 16.30 10.63 -0.24
CA LEU A 134 15.98 9.24 0.10
C LEU A 134 16.93 8.31 -0.66
N THR A 135 17.53 7.37 0.05
CA THR A 135 18.42 6.38 -0.58
C THR A 135 17.93 4.96 -0.36
N HIS A 136 18.14 4.13 -1.36
CA HIS A 136 17.85 2.71 -1.30
C HIS A 136 19.11 1.85 -1.48
N GLY A 137 19.05 0.61 -1.00
CA GLY A 137 20.05 -0.42 -1.25
C GLY A 137 19.94 -1.01 -2.65
N PHE A 138 20.78 -2.00 -2.92
CA PHE A 138 20.80 -2.70 -4.21
C PHE A 138 19.94 -3.97 -4.15
N VAL A 139 19.45 -4.38 -5.32
CA VAL A 139 18.86 -5.70 -5.48
C VAL A 139 20.01 -6.72 -5.64
N VAL A 140 19.97 -7.75 -4.81
CA VAL A 140 20.97 -8.82 -4.76
C VAL A 140 20.31 -10.19 -5.01
N ASP A 141 21.11 -11.19 -5.40
CA ASP A 141 20.63 -12.56 -5.49
C ASP A 141 20.45 -13.20 -4.09
N ASP A 142 20.00 -14.44 -4.03
CA ASP A 142 19.79 -15.20 -2.79
C ASP A 142 21.08 -15.44 -1.97
N SER A 143 22.24 -15.27 -2.60
CA SER A 143 23.55 -15.34 -1.97
C SER A 143 24.11 -13.97 -1.54
N GLY A 144 23.31 -12.90 -1.64
CA GLY A 144 23.73 -11.54 -1.31
C GLY A 144 24.66 -10.89 -2.34
N ARG A 145 24.76 -11.45 -3.56
CA ARG A 145 25.65 -10.91 -4.60
C ARG A 145 24.88 -9.94 -5.49
N LYS A 146 25.50 -8.81 -5.80
CA LYS A 146 24.95 -7.81 -6.73
C LYS A 146 24.68 -8.46 -8.09
N MET A 147 23.50 -8.20 -8.66
CA MET A 147 23.13 -8.67 -10.00
C MET A 147 24.05 -8.05 -11.07
N SER A 148 24.64 -8.90 -11.92
CA SER A 148 25.51 -8.46 -13.01
C SER A 148 25.39 -9.37 -14.22
N LYS A 149 25.60 -8.80 -15.42
CA LYS A 149 25.63 -9.58 -16.68
C LYS A 149 26.70 -10.67 -16.67
N SER A 150 27.86 -10.39 -16.07
CA SER A 150 29.00 -11.33 -16.01
C SER A 150 28.71 -12.54 -15.12
N LEU A 151 27.83 -12.39 -14.10
CA LEU A 151 27.43 -13.50 -13.22
C LEU A 151 26.22 -14.27 -13.75
N GLY A 152 25.51 -13.73 -14.75
CA GLY A 152 24.30 -14.36 -15.30
C GLY A 152 23.13 -14.44 -14.32
N ASN A 153 23.16 -13.66 -13.24
CA ASN A 153 22.14 -13.66 -12.18
C ASN A 153 21.15 -12.50 -12.31
N ILE A 154 21.09 -11.83 -13.46
CA ILE A 154 20.16 -10.73 -13.70
C ILE A 154 18.77 -11.28 -13.92
N VAL A 155 17.80 -10.71 -13.21
CA VAL A 155 16.36 -10.83 -13.48
C VAL A 155 15.87 -9.47 -13.90
N THR A 156 15.30 -9.38 -15.09
CA THR A 156 14.82 -8.10 -15.61
C THR A 156 13.38 -7.82 -15.11
N PRO A 157 13.04 -6.56 -14.84
CA PRO A 157 11.65 -6.19 -14.49
C PRO A 157 10.64 -6.65 -15.55
N GLN A 158 11.01 -6.62 -16.83
CA GLN A 158 10.16 -7.03 -17.95
C GLN A 158 9.78 -8.51 -17.90
N GLU A 159 10.72 -9.39 -17.55
CA GLU A 159 10.45 -10.82 -17.34
C GLU A 159 9.45 -11.04 -16.21
N VAL A 160 9.66 -10.37 -15.07
CA VAL A 160 8.76 -10.47 -13.92
C VAL A 160 7.37 -9.94 -14.25
N ILE A 161 7.28 -8.79 -14.92
CA ILE A 161 5.99 -8.16 -15.31
C ILE A 161 5.23 -9.03 -16.30
N LYS A 162 5.92 -9.65 -17.26
CA LYS A 162 5.30 -10.53 -18.24
C LYS A 162 4.60 -11.73 -17.58
N ASP A 163 5.22 -12.30 -16.57
CA ASP A 163 4.71 -13.51 -15.91
C ASP A 163 3.69 -13.21 -14.80
N SER A 164 3.88 -12.11 -14.07
CA SER A 164 3.15 -11.85 -12.83
C SER A 164 2.40 -10.52 -12.78
N GLY A 165 2.70 -9.61 -13.70
CA GLY A 165 2.14 -8.26 -13.74
C GLY A 165 2.92 -7.23 -12.91
N ALA A 166 2.73 -5.96 -13.24
CA ALA A 166 3.48 -4.86 -12.64
C ALA A 166 3.17 -4.66 -11.14
N ASP A 167 1.91 -4.84 -10.73
CA ASP A 167 1.53 -4.66 -9.33
C ASP A 167 2.21 -5.65 -8.39
N ILE A 168 2.49 -6.87 -8.83
CA ILE A 168 3.18 -7.86 -7.99
C ILE A 168 4.65 -7.49 -7.81
N LEU A 169 5.31 -6.98 -8.86
CA LEU A 169 6.67 -6.46 -8.74
C LEU A 169 6.72 -5.27 -7.76
N ARG A 170 5.78 -4.33 -7.89
CA ARG A 170 5.66 -3.18 -6.98
C ARG A 170 5.37 -3.61 -5.55
N TYR A 171 4.47 -4.60 -5.37
CA TYR A 171 4.18 -5.20 -4.07
C TYR A 171 5.43 -5.78 -3.41
N TRP A 172 6.22 -6.58 -4.15
CA TRP A 172 7.45 -7.15 -3.63
C TRP A 172 8.44 -6.07 -3.16
N ILE A 173 8.69 -5.05 -4.00
CA ILE A 173 9.58 -3.93 -3.65
C ILE A 173 9.06 -3.22 -2.40
N ALA A 174 7.78 -2.87 -2.37
CA ALA A 174 7.18 -2.17 -1.24
C ALA A 174 7.07 -3.02 0.04
N SER A 175 7.06 -4.35 -0.06
CA SER A 175 7.03 -5.25 1.10
C SER A 175 8.40 -5.46 1.75
N THR A 176 9.48 -4.96 1.13
CA THR A 176 10.85 -5.08 1.62
C THR A 176 11.32 -3.74 2.19
N ASP A 177 12.14 -3.75 3.24
CA ASP A 177 12.81 -2.54 3.69
C ASP A 177 13.91 -2.17 2.69
N PHE A 178 13.64 -1.20 1.84
CA PHE A 178 14.52 -0.74 0.77
C PHE A 178 15.80 -0.04 1.26
N ARG A 179 15.91 0.29 2.55
CA ARG A 179 17.09 0.98 3.12
C ARG A 179 18.33 0.08 3.12
N GLY A 180 18.11 -1.23 3.14
CA GLY A 180 19.15 -2.25 3.01
C GLY A 180 19.16 -2.88 1.62
N GLU A 181 19.99 -3.94 1.46
CA GLU A 181 19.96 -4.75 0.26
C GLU A 181 18.68 -5.58 0.18
N MET A 182 18.11 -5.66 -1.02
CA MET A 182 16.86 -6.37 -1.30
C MET A 182 17.18 -7.69 -2.02
N ALA A 183 17.04 -8.80 -1.31
CA ALA A 183 17.26 -10.11 -1.91
C ALA A 183 16.09 -10.50 -2.83
N PHE A 184 16.40 -10.92 -4.05
CA PHE A 184 15.45 -11.49 -5.00
C PHE A 184 15.73 -12.96 -5.22
N SER A 185 14.73 -13.81 -4.93
CA SER A 185 14.71 -15.21 -5.34
C SER A 185 13.27 -15.61 -5.70
N LYS A 186 13.12 -16.73 -6.42
CA LYS A 186 11.78 -17.23 -6.78
C LYS A 186 10.92 -17.49 -5.56
N ASP A 187 11.50 -18.00 -4.46
CA ASP A 187 10.75 -18.30 -3.23
C ASP A 187 10.30 -17.04 -2.50
N ILE A 188 11.17 -16.02 -2.43
CA ILE A 188 10.81 -14.72 -1.87
C ILE A 188 9.69 -14.08 -2.71
N PHE A 189 9.82 -14.13 -4.03
CA PHE A 189 8.82 -13.56 -4.93
C PHE A 189 7.49 -14.31 -4.90
N ASN A 190 7.49 -15.65 -4.78
CA ASN A 190 6.28 -16.44 -4.61
C ASN A 190 5.52 -16.08 -3.33
N ARG A 191 6.22 -15.83 -2.23
CA ARG A 191 5.60 -15.31 -0.99
C ARG A 191 4.95 -13.94 -1.18
N ALA A 192 5.57 -13.08 -1.96
CA ALA A 192 4.98 -11.79 -2.33
C ALA A 192 3.70 -11.97 -3.17
N ILE A 193 3.71 -12.89 -4.15
CA ILE A 193 2.53 -13.27 -4.93
C ILE A 193 1.39 -13.73 -4.03
N ASP A 194 1.67 -14.58 -3.05
CA ASP A 194 0.66 -15.09 -2.12
C ASP A 194 0.08 -13.98 -1.23
N GLY A 195 0.92 -13.08 -0.72
CA GLY A 195 0.47 -11.90 0.03
C GLY A 195 -0.44 -10.99 -0.81
N PHE A 196 -0.02 -10.67 -2.03
CA PHE A 196 -0.82 -9.89 -2.97
C PHE A 196 -2.17 -10.54 -3.28
N ARG A 197 -2.16 -11.87 -3.55
CA ARG A 197 -3.40 -12.62 -3.83
C ARG A 197 -4.38 -12.58 -2.67
N ARG A 198 -3.92 -12.63 -1.42
CA ARG A 198 -4.78 -12.53 -0.24
C ARG A 198 -5.48 -11.19 -0.17
N ILE A 199 -4.77 -10.08 -0.36
CA ILE A 199 -5.35 -8.72 -0.41
C ILE A 199 -6.40 -8.66 -1.53
N ARG A 200 -6.03 -9.06 -2.76
CA ARG A 200 -6.91 -9.02 -3.92
C ARG A 200 -8.16 -9.89 -3.74
N ASN A 201 -8.03 -11.10 -3.19
CA ASN A 201 -9.16 -11.98 -2.94
C ASN A 201 -10.12 -11.41 -1.90
N THR A 202 -9.62 -10.76 -0.84
CA THR A 202 -10.43 -10.07 0.16
C THR A 202 -11.23 -8.93 -0.49
N MET A 203 -10.58 -8.09 -1.29
CA MET A 203 -11.26 -7.00 -2.01
C MET A 203 -12.29 -7.54 -3.02
N ARG A 204 -11.96 -8.61 -3.74
CA ARG A 204 -12.86 -9.25 -4.70
C ARG A 204 -14.10 -9.83 -4.02
N PHE A 205 -13.97 -10.45 -2.85
CA PHE A 205 -15.10 -10.91 -2.05
C PHE A 205 -16.07 -9.76 -1.73
N MET A 206 -15.53 -8.62 -1.31
CA MET A 206 -16.35 -7.44 -0.99
C MET A 206 -17.09 -6.92 -2.23
N VAL A 207 -16.41 -6.72 -3.36
CA VAL A 207 -17.03 -6.28 -4.62
C VAL A 207 -18.17 -7.23 -5.02
N SER A 208 -17.95 -8.54 -4.95
CA SER A 208 -18.95 -9.54 -5.36
C SER A 208 -20.23 -9.49 -4.53
N ASN A 209 -20.18 -8.95 -3.32
CA ASN A 209 -21.33 -8.82 -2.43
C ASN A 209 -22.01 -7.45 -2.48
N LEU A 210 -21.59 -6.56 -3.39
CA LEU A 210 -22.16 -5.23 -3.58
C LEU A 210 -23.05 -5.10 -4.84
N TYR A 211 -23.30 -6.20 -5.55
CA TYR A 211 -23.98 -6.19 -6.85
C TYR A 211 -25.40 -5.57 -6.83
N ASP A 212 -26.11 -5.67 -5.69
CA ASP A 212 -27.47 -5.14 -5.48
C ASP A 212 -27.52 -4.02 -4.44
N TYR A 213 -26.35 -3.42 -4.09
CA TYR A 213 -26.28 -2.33 -3.13
C TYR A 213 -26.51 -0.98 -3.82
N ASP A 214 -27.58 -0.29 -3.45
CA ASP A 214 -27.99 0.99 -4.03
C ASP A 214 -27.27 2.23 -3.44
N LYS A 215 -26.31 2.01 -2.53
CA LYS A 215 -25.53 3.05 -1.83
C LYS A 215 -26.38 4.00 -0.96
N LYS A 216 -27.54 3.56 -0.55
CA LYS A 216 -28.40 4.28 0.39
C LYS A 216 -28.50 3.49 1.69
N PHE A 217 -27.92 4.03 2.74
CA PHE A 217 -27.99 3.44 4.07
C PHE A 217 -27.92 4.55 5.13
N ASP A 218 -28.81 4.45 6.11
CA ASP A 218 -28.81 5.34 7.26
C ASP A 218 -27.85 4.79 8.32
N THR A 219 -26.75 5.51 8.55
CA THR A 219 -25.65 5.09 9.42
C THR A 219 -26.02 4.98 10.89
N ASP A 220 -27.12 5.59 11.33
CA ASP A 220 -27.65 5.40 12.69
C ASP A 220 -28.06 3.95 12.95
N ASN A 221 -28.36 3.21 11.89
CA ASN A 221 -28.76 1.81 11.93
C ASN A 221 -27.60 0.79 11.75
N LEU A 222 -26.35 1.22 11.86
CA LEU A 222 -25.21 0.30 11.80
C LEU A 222 -25.24 -0.70 12.95
N LEU A 223 -25.00 -1.98 12.63
CA LEU A 223 -24.86 -3.03 13.63
C LEU A 223 -23.55 -2.87 14.41
N PHE A 224 -23.50 -3.43 15.61
CA PHE A 224 -22.34 -3.34 16.50
C PHE A 224 -21.02 -3.72 15.81
N ILE A 225 -20.96 -4.90 15.17
CA ILE A 225 -19.74 -5.37 14.51
C ILE A 225 -19.32 -4.47 13.33
N ASP A 226 -20.29 -3.87 12.63
CA ASP A 226 -20.06 -2.97 11.50
C ASP A 226 -19.44 -1.64 11.96
N LYS A 227 -19.95 -1.09 13.10
CA LYS A 227 -19.36 0.11 13.73
C LYS A 227 -17.90 -0.12 14.11
N VAL A 228 -17.62 -1.28 14.70
CA VAL A 228 -16.25 -1.61 15.16
C VAL A 228 -15.28 -1.79 14.00
N ILE A 229 -15.67 -2.49 12.93
CA ILE A 229 -14.76 -2.69 11.82
C ILE A 229 -14.49 -1.40 11.02
N LEU A 230 -15.45 -0.49 10.93
CA LEU A 230 -15.26 0.85 10.37
C LEU A 230 -14.29 1.67 11.23
N HIS A 231 -14.40 1.60 12.56
CA HIS A 231 -13.42 2.22 13.45
C HIS A 231 -12.00 1.66 13.24
N LYS A 232 -11.84 0.34 13.16
CA LYS A 232 -10.56 -0.30 12.86
C LYS A 232 -10.01 0.11 11.49
N THR A 233 -10.88 0.27 10.50
CA THR A 233 -10.51 0.74 9.15
C THR A 233 -9.98 2.17 9.18
N ASN A 234 -10.62 3.04 9.96
CA ASN A 234 -10.16 4.41 10.14
C ASN A 234 -8.79 4.47 10.84
N TYR A 235 -8.61 3.67 11.89
CA TYR A 235 -7.32 3.55 12.59
C TYR A 235 -6.21 3.05 11.65
N LEU A 236 -6.49 2.00 10.87
CA LEU A 236 -5.58 1.51 9.84
C LEU A 236 -5.18 2.61 8.85
N GLN A 237 -6.16 3.39 8.37
CA GLN A 237 -5.92 4.48 7.44
C GLN A 237 -4.95 5.52 8.02
N GLN A 238 -5.15 5.92 9.28
CA GLN A 238 -4.27 6.88 9.97
C GLN A 238 -2.84 6.35 10.08
N GLU A 239 -2.67 5.10 10.50
CA GLU A 239 -1.35 4.46 10.58
C GLU A 239 -0.66 4.36 9.21
N ILE A 240 -1.40 4.04 8.16
CA ILE A 240 -0.84 3.93 6.80
C ILE A 240 -0.43 5.29 6.27
N ARG A 241 -1.23 6.34 6.48
CA ARG A 241 -0.87 7.71 6.09
C ARG A 241 0.45 8.14 6.75
N GLU A 242 0.63 7.84 8.03
CA GLU A 242 1.87 8.14 8.73
C GLU A 242 3.06 7.32 8.20
N ASN A 243 2.85 6.04 7.89
CA ASN A 243 3.88 5.21 7.27
C ASN A 243 4.27 5.69 5.85
N TYR A 244 3.32 6.19 5.06
CA TYR A 244 3.61 6.81 3.76
C TYR A 244 4.46 8.08 3.91
N LYS A 245 4.13 8.97 4.86
CA LYS A 245 4.92 10.17 5.14
C LYS A 245 6.37 9.85 5.51
N ASN A 246 6.59 8.75 6.21
CA ASN A 246 7.90 8.30 6.69
C ASN A 246 8.58 7.32 5.72
N TYR A 247 8.03 7.11 4.52
CA TYR A 247 8.53 6.16 3.52
C TYR A 247 8.68 4.72 4.04
N ASN A 248 7.88 4.30 5.02
CA ASN A 248 7.87 2.95 5.60
C ASN A 248 6.95 2.00 4.80
N PHE A 249 7.20 1.82 3.51
CA PHE A 249 6.31 1.08 2.61
C PHE A 249 6.09 -0.37 3.02
N HIS A 250 7.11 -1.03 3.59
CA HIS A 250 7.00 -2.40 4.09
C HIS A 250 5.99 -2.50 5.25
N GLN A 251 5.88 -1.46 6.09
CA GLN A 251 4.86 -1.40 7.13
C GLN A 251 3.46 -1.18 6.54
N VAL A 252 3.33 -0.36 5.50
CA VAL A 252 2.06 -0.18 4.77
C VAL A 252 1.55 -1.52 4.26
N ILE A 253 2.38 -2.27 3.53
CA ILE A 253 1.99 -3.57 2.98
C ILE A 253 1.68 -4.58 4.09
N SER A 254 2.51 -4.66 5.13
CA SER A 254 2.30 -5.58 6.25
C SER A 254 0.98 -5.32 6.98
N LYS A 255 0.67 -4.05 7.27
CA LYS A 255 -0.57 -3.67 7.95
C LYS A 255 -1.81 -3.94 7.10
N ILE A 256 -1.78 -3.60 5.80
CA ILE A 256 -2.89 -3.91 4.87
C ILE A 256 -3.10 -5.42 4.77
N LEU A 257 -2.04 -6.20 4.60
CA LEU A 257 -2.13 -7.65 4.52
C LEU A 257 -2.71 -8.25 5.82
N ASN A 258 -2.21 -7.81 6.97
CA ASN A 258 -2.69 -8.25 8.28
C ASN A 258 -4.18 -7.93 8.48
N PHE A 259 -4.61 -6.73 8.15
CA PHE A 259 -6.01 -6.32 8.21
C PHE A 259 -6.89 -7.16 7.27
N CYS A 260 -6.47 -7.37 6.04
CA CYS A 260 -7.21 -8.21 5.07
C CYS A 260 -7.32 -9.67 5.52
N VAL A 261 -6.27 -10.23 6.14
CA VAL A 261 -6.23 -11.65 6.53
C VAL A 261 -6.92 -11.89 7.87
N ASN A 262 -6.58 -11.11 8.89
CA ASN A 262 -7.02 -11.37 10.26
C ASN A 262 -8.32 -10.63 10.59
N ASP A 263 -8.37 -9.30 10.43
CA ASP A 263 -9.54 -8.52 10.81
C ASP A 263 -10.71 -8.74 9.85
N LEU A 264 -10.45 -8.74 8.54
CA LEU A 264 -11.48 -8.98 7.55
C LEU A 264 -11.73 -10.47 7.33
N GLY A 265 -10.79 -11.20 6.75
CA GLY A 265 -10.97 -12.57 6.29
C GLY A 265 -11.20 -13.56 7.45
N GLY A 266 -10.40 -13.47 8.49
CA GLY A 266 -10.46 -14.38 9.65
C GLY A 266 -11.60 -14.09 10.61
N MET A 267 -12.23 -12.91 10.53
CA MET A 267 -13.27 -12.53 11.47
C MET A 267 -14.47 -11.84 10.80
N TYR A 268 -14.35 -10.59 10.41
CA TYR A 268 -15.50 -9.79 10.00
C TYR A 268 -16.26 -10.39 8.82
N LEU A 269 -15.58 -10.65 7.70
CA LEU A 269 -16.21 -11.19 6.49
C LEU A 269 -16.78 -12.60 6.73
N ASP A 270 -16.15 -13.39 7.60
CA ASP A 270 -16.64 -14.73 7.93
C ASP A 270 -17.95 -14.67 8.72
N VAL A 271 -18.06 -13.78 9.70
CA VAL A 271 -19.28 -13.56 10.48
C VAL A 271 -20.43 -13.03 9.60
N ILE A 272 -20.16 -12.05 8.74
CA ILE A 272 -21.23 -11.41 7.94
C ILE A 272 -21.68 -12.25 6.72
N LYS A 273 -21.00 -13.36 6.37
CA LYS A 273 -21.45 -14.25 5.28
C LYS A 273 -22.89 -14.67 5.45
N ASP A 274 -23.31 -15.00 6.66
CA ASP A 274 -24.69 -15.41 6.94
C ASP A 274 -25.65 -14.28 6.60
N ARG A 275 -25.36 -13.03 6.99
CA ARG A 275 -26.16 -11.85 6.62
C ARG A 275 -26.21 -11.63 5.11
N LEU A 276 -25.07 -11.69 4.44
CA LEU A 276 -24.98 -11.41 2.99
C LEU A 276 -25.71 -12.46 2.15
N TYR A 277 -25.74 -13.74 2.59
CA TYR A 277 -26.25 -14.83 1.79
C TYR A 277 -27.64 -15.31 2.19
N THR A 278 -28.01 -15.16 3.47
CA THR A 278 -29.25 -15.76 3.98
C THR A 278 -30.32 -14.77 4.43
N MET A 279 -29.97 -13.55 4.76
CA MET A 279 -30.95 -12.52 5.10
C MET A 279 -31.70 -12.01 3.87
N LYS A 280 -32.87 -11.40 4.12
CA LYS A 280 -33.67 -10.73 3.10
C LYS A 280 -32.86 -9.62 2.43
N SER A 281 -33.05 -9.43 1.14
CA SER A 281 -32.22 -8.53 0.32
C SER A 281 -32.26 -7.07 0.80
N ASP A 282 -33.38 -6.62 1.32
CA ASP A 282 -33.63 -5.27 1.84
C ASP A 282 -33.53 -5.16 3.37
N SER A 283 -33.13 -6.23 4.05
CA SER A 283 -33.03 -6.24 5.51
C SER A 283 -31.93 -5.29 6.01
N LEU A 284 -32.17 -4.70 7.17
CA LEU A 284 -31.25 -3.77 7.84
C LEU A 284 -29.85 -4.42 8.00
N GLY A 285 -29.79 -5.65 8.53
CA GLY A 285 -28.53 -6.32 8.80
C GLY A 285 -27.70 -6.58 7.52
N ARG A 286 -28.36 -6.91 6.39
CA ARG A 286 -27.66 -7.09 5.12
C ARG A 286 -27.18 -5.76 4.54
N ARG A 287 -28.02 -4.72 4.57
CA ARG A 287 -27.66 -3.38 4.08
C ARG A 287 -26.56 -2.72 4.92
N SER A 288 -26.58 -2.90 6.25
CA SER A 288 -25.50 -2.48 7.14
C SER A 288 -24.15 -3.10 6.75
N ALA A 289 -24.12 -4.43 6.53
CA ALA A 289 -22.93 -5.10 6.06
C ALA A 289 -22.45 -4.58 4.69
N GLN A 290 -23.36 -4.36 3.74
CA GLN A 290 -23.03 -3.86 2.41
C GLN A 290 -22.49 -2.42 2.45
N TYR A 291 -23.06 -1.54 3.26
CA TYR A 291 -22.51 -0.21 3.50
C TYR A 291 -21.06 -0.32 4.01
N CYS A 292 -20.87 -1.12 5.04
CA CYS A 292 -19.58 -1.28 5.70
C CYS A 292 -18.50 -1.80 4.72
N ILE A 293 -18.78 -2.88 3.99
CA ILE A 293 -17.80 -3.41 3.01
C ILE A 293 -17.57 -2.45 1.84
N SER A 294 -18.54 -1.60 1.49
CA SER A 294 -18.37 -0.55 0.47
C SER A 294 -17.37 0.51 0.94
N GLU A 295 -17.51 1.01 2.18
CA GLU A 295 -16.60 1.99 2.76
C GLU A 295 -15.18 1.43 2.96
N ILE A 296 -15.08 0.18 3.45
CA ILE A 296 -13.79 -0.51 3.59
C ILE A 296 -13.10 -0.66 2.23
N LEU A 297 -13.83 -1.13 1.23
CA LEU A 297 -13.28 -1.35 -0.10
C LEU A 297 -12.83 -0.05 -0.76
N HIS A 298 -13.61 1.03 -0.61
CA HIS A 298 -13.25 2.36 -1.09
C HIS A 298 -11.97 2.87 -0.41
N THR A 299 -11.89 2.71 0.91
CA THR A 299 -10.70 3.11 1.69
C THR A 299 -9.47 2.29 1.30
N LEU A 300 -9.58 0.95 1.25
CA LEU A 300 -8.48 0.08 0.82
C LEU A 300 -8.02 0.41 -0.60
N SER A 301 -8.93 0.69 -1.53
CA SER A 301 -8.57 1.06 -2.90
C SER A 301 -7.71 2.34 -2.94
N LYS A 302 -8.05 3.35 -2.13
CA LYS A 302 -7.21 4.54 -1.97
C LYS A 302 -5.86 4.21 -1.33
N LEU A 303 -5.87 3.44 -0.24
CA LEU A 303 -4.64 3.13 0.52
C LEU A 303 -3.63 2.32 -0.30
N ILE A 304 -4.07 1.43 -1.18
CA ILE A 304 -3.18 0.64 -2.02
C ILE A 304 -2.75 1.38 -3.30
N SER A 305 -3.44 2.43 -3.72
CA SER A 305 -3.24 3.08 -5.03
C SER A 305 -1.81 3.57 -5.29
N PRO A 306 -1.04 4.09 -4.31
CA PRO A 306 0.34 4.49 -4.55
C PRO A 306 1.28 3.32 -4.87
N ILE A 307 0.96 2.11 -4.39
CA ILE A 307 1.81 0.91 -4.57
C ILE A 307 1.24 -0.01 -5.65
N LEU A 308 -0.08 -0.24 -5.67
CA LEU A 308 -0.79 -1.18 -6.54
C LEU A 308 -1.80 -0.45 -7.45
N PRO A 309 -1.33 0.42 -8.36
CA PRO A 309 -2.21 1.30 -9.11
C PRO A 309 -3.21 0.57 -10.01
N PHE A 310 -2.81 -0.50 -10.68
CA PHE A 310 -3.70 -1.25 -11.57
C PHE A 310 -4.81 -1.96 -10.79
N THR A 311 -4.47 -2.54 -9.65
CA THR A 311 -5.45 -3.19 -8.76
C THR A 311 -6.40 -2.16 -8.16
N ALA A 312 -5.90 -1.03 -7.69
CA ALA A 312 -6.72 0.05 -7.14
C ALA A 312 -7.71 0.60 -8.17
N TYR A 313 -7.26 0.84 -9.40
CA TYR A 313 -8.08 1.29 -10.52
C TYR A 313 -9.20 0.29 -10.82
N GLU A 314 -8.87 -1.00 -10.96
CA GLU A 314 -9.85 -2.07 -11.23
C GLU A 314 -10.96 -2.10 -10.17
N PHE A 315 -10.62 -2.03 -8.89
CA PHE A 315 -11.63 -2.05 -7.83
C PHE A 315 -12.45 -0.75 -7.77
N ASN A 316 -11.84 0.40 -8.02
CA ASN A 316 -12.57 1.66 -8.10
C ASN A 316 -13.60 1.66 -9.25
N GLU A 317 -13.24 1.16 -10.43
CA GLU A 317 -14.16 1.04 -11.57
C GLU A 317 -15.34 0.10 -11.26
N ASN A 318 -15.10 -0.98 -10.52
CA ASN A 318 -16.16 -1.88 -10.07
C ASN A 318 -17.12 -1.21 -9.06
N LEU A 319 -16.61 -0.32 -8.20
CA LEU A 319 -17.44 0.42 -7.23
C LEU A 319 -18.21 1.57 -7.87
N TYR A 320 -17.61 2.25 -8.84
CA TYR A 320 -18.13 3.49 -9.44
C TYR A 320 -18.10 3.44 -10.97
N PRO A 321 -18.77 2.48 -11.60
CA PRO A 321 -18.77 2.36 -13.07
C PRO A 321 -19.26 3.67 -13.69
N LYS A 322 -18.47 4.25 -14.59
CA LYS A 322 -18.79 5.46 -15.36
C LYS A 322 -18.92 6.78 -14.56
N LYS A 323 -18.53 6.85 -13.32
CA LYS A 323 -18.45 8.10 -12.55
C LYS A 323 -16.99 8.59 -12.48
N GLY A 324 -16.52 9.11 -13.55
CA GLY A 324 -15.47 10.03 -13.89
C GLY A 324 -14.40 10.53 -12.92
N GLU A 325 -14.35 10.10 -11.68
CA GLU A 325 -13.27 10.46 -10.77
C GLU A 325 -12.26 9.32 -10.64
N ASP A 326 -11.08 9.57 -11.19
CA ASP A 326 -9.95 8.68 -11.08
C ASP A 326 -9.56 8.49 -9.60
N ILE A 327 -9.31 7.23 -9.21
CA ILE A 327 -8.88 6.89 -7.86
C ILE A 327 -7.62 7.68 -7.45
N PHE A 328 -6.76 8.01 -8.40
CA PHE A 328 -5.50 8.71 -8.19
C PHE A 328 -5.69 10.21 -7.87
N CYS A 329 -6.88 10.75 -8.14
CA CYS A 329 -7.25 12.13 -7.80
C CYS A 329 -8.00 12.24 -6.47
N LYS A 330 -8.28 11.10 -5.80
CA LYS A 330 -9.01 11.09 -4.53
C LYS A 330 -8.10 11.26 -3.34
N GLU A 331 -8.50 12.14 -2.43
CA GLU A 331 -7.80 12.32 -1.16
C GLU A 331 -8.12 11.23 -0.14
N PHE A 332 -7.23 11.05 0.84
CA PHE A 332 -7.49 10.22 2.00
C PHE A 332 -8.40 10.98 2.98
N ASN A 333 -9.67 10.60 3.04
CA ASN A 333 -10.63 11.17 3.97
C ASN A 333 -10.83 10.22 5.15
N ASP A 334 -10.87 10.76 6.35
CA ASP A 334 -11.14 9.96 7.53
C ASP A 334 -12.58 9.41 7.47
N ILE A 335 -12.75 8.16 7.88
CA ILE A 335 -14.04 7.53 8.05
C ILE A 335 -14.63 8.03 9.39
N GLU A 336 -15.91 8.39 9.40
CA GLU A 336 -16.60 8.72 10.64
C GLU A 336 -16.53 7.55 11.62
N SER A 337 -16.26 7.84 12.89
CA SER A 337 -16.23 6.83 13.94
C SER A 337 -17.61 6.65 14.54
N PHE A 338 -18.19 5.48 14.34
CA PHE A 338 -19.51 5.09 14.84
C PHE A 338 -19.45 4.25 16.12
N ALA A 339 -18.28 3.72 16.47
CA ALA A 339 -18.08 2.89 17.65
C ALA A 339 -17.70 3.73 18.87
N SER A 340 -18.33 3.47 20.00
CA SER A 340 -17.97 4.03 21.29
C SER A 340 -16.72 3.33 21.87
N SER A 341 -16.11 3.90 22.89
CA SER A 341 -15.00 3.23 23.61
C SER A 341 -15.45 1.94 24.31
N GLU A 342 -16.72 1.86 24.71
CA GLU A 342 -17.34 0.65 25.27
C GLU A 342 -17.51 -0.42 24.21
N ASP A 343 -17.95 -0.07 23.00
CA ASP A 343 -18.08 -1.02 21.89
C ASP A 343 -16.73 -1.66 21.55
N ILE A 344 -15.66 -0.87 21.54
CA ILE A 344 -14.31 -1.36 21.24
C ILE A 344 -13.85 -2.33 22.32
N LYS A 345 -14.00 -2.01 23.60
CA LYS A 345 -13.65 -2.89 24.72
C LYS A 345 -14.46 -4.19 24.71
N ALA A 346 -15.76 -4.09 24.44
CA ALA A 346 -16.64 -5.25 24.32
C ALA A 346 -16.19 -6.17 23.17
N PHE A 347 -15.87 -5.58 22.03
CA PHE A 347 -15.40 -6.33 20.89
C PHE A 347 -14.01 -6.99 21.10
N GLU A 348 -13.09 -6.33 21.79
CA GLU A 348 -11.79 -6.91 22.17
C GLU A 348 -11.99 -8.13 23.07
N ALA A 349 -12.83 -8.01 24.12
CA ALA A 349 -13.15 -9.12 25.01
C ALA A 349 -13.80 -10.30 24.26
N LEU A 350 -14.77 -10.00 23.36
CA LEU A 350 -15.44 -11.02 22.54
C LEU A 350 -14.48 -11.66 21.53
N SER A 351 -13.52 -10.92 20.99
CA SER A 351 -12.52 -11.45 20.06
C SER A 351 -11.55 -12.40 20.76
N GLU A 352 -11.13 -12.09 21.98
CA GLU A 352 -10.32 -12.97 22.82
C GLU A 352 -11.10 -14.25 23.18
N LEU A 353 -12.37 -14.10 23.57
CA LEU A 353 -13.25 -15.24 23.83
C LEU A 353 -13.42 -16.12 22.58
N ARG A 354 -13.62 -15.49 21.42
CA ARG A 354 -13.70 -16.22 20.13
C ARG A 354 -12.45 -17.06 19.88
N GLY A 355 -11.27 -16.51 20.15
CA GLY A 355 -10.01 -17.25 20.04
C GLY A 355 -10.01 -18.52 20.88
N ARG A 356 -10.46 -18.44 22.15
CA ARG A 356 -10.54 -19.61 23.06
C ARG A 356 -11.60 -20.62 22.60
N VAL A 357 -12.77 -20.13 22.17
CA VAL A 357 -13.84 -20.97 21.63
C VAL A 357 -13.38 -21.74 20.39
N TYR A 358 -12.68 -21.06 19.46
CA TYR A 358 -12.17 -21.72 18.25
C TYR A 358 -11.08 -22.75 18.55
N GLN A 359 -10.26 -22.55 19.58
CA GLN A 359 -9.33 -23.58 20.06
C GLN A 359 -10.07 -24.84 20.55
N ALA A 360 -11.15 -24.66 21.32
CA ALA A 360 -11.97 -25.80 21.78
C ALA A 360 -12.68 -26.50 20.61
N ILE A 361 -13.22 -25.74 19.65
CA ILE A 361 -13.81 -26.29 18.41
C ILE A 361 -12.78 -27.09 17.61
N GLU A 362 -11.55 -26.62 17.51
CA GLU A 362 -10.49 -27.28 16.76
C GLU A 362 -10.09 -28.63 17.42
N ILE A 363 -10.06 -28.71 18.75
CA ILE A 363 -9.84 -29.98 19.47
C ILE A 363 -10.91 -31.01 19.11
N GLU A 364 -12.19 -30.61 19.12
CA GLU A 364 -13.28 -31.52 18.78
C GLU A 364 -13.27 -31.92 17.28
N ARG A 365 -12.77 -31.02 16.41
CA ARG A 365 -12.56 -31.33 14.99
C ARG A 365 -11.44 -32.35 14.79
N GLN A 366 -10.32 -32.19 15.49
CA GLN A 366 -9.19 -33.14 15.44
C GLN A 366 -9.55 -34.49 16.00
N ASN A 367 -10.41 -34.56 17.04
CA ASN A 367 -10.95 -35.78 17.59
C ASN A 367 -11.98 -36.45 16.65
N GLY A 368 -12.38 -35.81 15.56
CA GLY A 368 -13.34 -36.34 14.60
C GLY A 368 -14.80 -36.24 15.05
N ASN A 369 -15.11 -35.56 16.15
CA ASN A 369 -16.46 -35.40 16.69
C ASN A 369 -17.33 -34.47 15.84
N ILE A 370 -16.75 -33.44 15.25
CA ILE A 370 -17.39 -32.47 14.36
C ILE A 370 -16.56 -32.26 13.09
N LYS A 371 -17.17 -31.76 12.01
CA LYS A 371 -16.47 -31.44 10.75
C LYS A 371 -16.18 -29.93 10.61
N ASN A 372 -17.10 -29.12 11.09
CA ASN A 372 -17.00 -27.66 11.06
C ASN A 372 -17.75 -27.03 12.26
N ALA A 373 -17.56 -25.74 12.49
CA ALA A 373 -18.14 -25.02 13.63
C ALA A 373 -19.68 -25.02 13.62
N LEU A 374 -20.33 -25.06 12.45
CA LEU A 374 -21.78 -25.14 12.33
C LEU A 374 -22.34 -26.51 12.75
N ASP A 375 -21.50 -27.56 12.94
CA ASP A 375 -21.94 -28.85 13.46
C ASP A 375 -22.10 -28.87 14.98
N CYS A 376 -21.71 -27.82 15.70
CA CYS A 376 -21.71 -27.80 17.15
C CYS A 376 -22.65 -26.73 17.76
N GLU A 377 -23.01 -27.00 19.01
CA GLU A 377 -23.63 -26.11 19.96
C GLU A 377 -22.63 -25.81 21.08
N LEU A 378 -22.56 -24.56 21.47
CA LEU A 378 -21.65 -24.05 22.48
C LEU A 378 -22.38 -23.82 23.81
N GLN A 379 -21.76 -24.24 24.90
CA GLN A 379 -22.16 -23.87 26.25
C GLN A 379 -20.94 -23.22 26.91
N LEU A 380 -21.05 -21.94 27.22
CA LEU A 380 -19.95 -21.13 27.74
C LEU A 380 -20.29 -20.67 29.15
N THR A 381 -19.50 -21.11 30.13
CA THR A 381 -19.52 -20.53 31.47
C THR A 381 -18.45 -19.43 31.48
N LEU A 382 -18.86 -18.19 31.65
CA LEU A 382 -17.99 -17.01 31.54
C LEU A 382 -17.74 -16.40 32.90
N THR A 383 -16.57 -15.80 33.09
CA THR A 383 -16.31 -14.96 34.26
C THR A 383 -17.26 -13.77 34.26
N LYS A 384 -17.51 -13.18 35.43
CA LYS A 384 -18.40 -12.01 35.57
C LYS A 384 -18.03 -10.88 34.58
N LYS A 385 -16.74 -10.68 34.33
CA LYS A 385 -16.24 -9.66 33.38
C LYS A 385 -16.66 -9.99 31.94
N ASP A 386 -16.35 -11.17 31.46
CA ASP A 386 -16.64 -11.55 30.07
C ASP A 386 -18.15 -11.72 29.85
N PHE A 387 -18.87 -12.22 30.85
CA PHE A 387 -20.32 -12.32 30.83
C PHE A 387 -21.00 -10.95 30.63
N SER A 388 -20.53 -9.90 31.31
CA SER A 388 -21.10 -8.57 31.20
C SER A 388 -21.02 -7.98 29.78
N TYR A 389 -20.01 -8.34 28.98
CA TYR A 389 -19.92 -7.92 27.59
C TYR A 389 -20.78 -8.78 26.65
N ALA A 390 -20.98 -10.06 26.97
CA ALA A 390 -21.67 -11.01 26.11
C ALA A 390 -23.19 -11.06 26.36
N GLU A 391 -23.66 -10.67 27.55
CA GLU A 391 -25.05 -10.86 28.00
C GLU A 391 -26.05 -10.17 27.08
N SER A 392 -25.82 -8.91 26.73
CA SER A 392 -26.71 -8.15 25.84
C SER A 392 -26.80 -8.72 24.42
N MET A 393 -25.76 -9.45 24.01
CA MET A 393 -25.62 -10.03 22.67
C MET A 393 -25.95 -11.54 22.61
N ASN A 394 -26.43 -12.11 23.73
CA ASN A 394 -26.61 -13.56 23.90
C ASN A 394 -27.43 -14.22 22.78
N SER A 395 -28.48 -13.55 22.28
CA SER A 395 -29.33 -14.06 21.20
C SER A 395 -28.58 -14.22 19.84
N GLU A 396 -27.50 -13.47 19.64
CA GLU A 396 -26.75 -13.45 18.37
C GLU A 396 -25.33 -14.05 18.48
N LEU A 397 -24.88 -14.45 19.68
CA LEU A 397 -23.51 -15.00 19.87
C LEU A 397 -23.24 -16.24 19.01
N SER A 398 -24.24 -17.07 18.74
CA SER A 398 -24.08 -18.22 17.82
C SER A 398 -23.66 -17.77 16.42
N LYS A 399 -24.03 -16.55 16.00
CA LYS A 399 -23.64 -15.97 14.71
C LYS A 399 -22.21 -15.49 14.74
N PHE A 400 -21.80 -14.88 15.85
CA PHE A 400 -20.42 -14.44 16.06
C PHE A 400 -19.44 -15.63 16.11
N PHE A 401 -19.81 -16.72 16.75
CA PHE A 401 -19.00 -17.94 16.81
C PHE A 401 -19.20 -18.87 15.60
N ILE A 402 -20.14 -18.57 14.71
CA ILE A 402 -20.49 -19.39 13.53
C ILE A 402 -20.85 -20.83 13.97
N SER A 403 -21.63 -20.95 15.05
CA SER A 403 -22.10 -22.21 15.61
C SER A 403 -23.62 -22.36 15.45
N SER A 404 -24.16 -23.59 15.55
CA SER A 404 -25.60 -23.79 15.45
C SER A 404 -26.38 -23.36 16.69
N GLY A 405 -25.71 -23.25 17.83
CA GLY A 405 -26.28 -22.72 19.08
C GLY A 405 -25.18 -22.20 19.99
N CYS A 406 -25.55 -21.24 20.85
CA CYS A 406 -24.65 -20.74 21.90
C CYS A 406 -25.48 -20.37 23.13
N LYS A 407 -25.12 -20.93 24.29
CA LYS A 407 -25.68 -20.59 25.59
C LYS A 407 -24.58 -20.07 26.49
N ILE A 408 -24.80 -18.94 27.17
CA ILE A 408 -23.86 -18.40 28.14
C ILE A 408 -24.40 -18.48 29.54
N LEU A 409 -23.53 -18.74 30.51
CA LEU A 409 -23.79 -18.75 31.95
C LEU A 409 -22.71 -17.93 32.66
N CYS A 410 -23.07 -17.26 33.72
CA CYS A 410 -22.12 -16.57 34.58
C CYS A 410 -21.59 -17.55 35.64
N GLY A 411 -20.26 -17.63 35.81
CA GLY A 411 -19.62 -18.49 36.81
C GLY A 411 -18.32 -17.90 37.34
N GLU A 412 -17.73 -18.56 38.33
CA GLU A 412 -16.44 -18.15 38.90
C GLU A 412 -15.26 -18.48 38.01
N ASN A 413 -15.34 -19.63 37.33
CA ASN A 413 -14.32 -20.12 36.41
C ASN A 413 -14.87 -20.23 35.01
N GLU A 414 -14.04 -19.94 34.00
CA GLU A 414 -14.38 -20.13 32.61
C GLU A 414 -14.42 -21.63 32.25
N GLU A 415 -15.48 -22.01 31.54
CA GLU A 415 -15.60 -23.35 30.96
C GLU A 415 -16.22 -23.25 29.57
N ILE A 416 -15.57 -23.87 28.57
CA ILE A 416 -16.03 -23.88 27.18
C ILE A 416 -16.35 -25.33 26.80
N ILE A 417 -17.63 -25.64 26.63
CA ILE A 417 -18.09 -26.98 26.22
C ILE A 417 -18.60 -26.89 24.78
N VAL A 418 -17.99 -27.70 23.93
CA VAL A 418 -18.38 -27.88 22.52
C VAL A 418 -19.10 -29.21 22.37
N LYS A 419 -20.37 -29.17 22.01
CA LYS A 419 -21.21 -30.36 21.81
C LYS A 419 -21.59 -30.49 20.34
N LYS A 420 -21.46 -31.69 19.77
CA LYS A 420 -22.04 -31.96 18.45
C LYS A 420 -23.55 -31.81 18.53
N SER A 421 -24.11 -31.00 17.62
CA SER A 421 -25.57 -30.90 17.52
C SER A 421 -26.19 -32.17 16.98
N ASN A 422 -27.28 -32.63 17.60
CA ASN A 422 -28.05 -33.77 17.15
C ASN A 422 -29.14 -33.41 16.12
N HIS A 423 -29.33 -32.09 15.86
CA HIS A 423 -30.34 -31.60 14.93
C HIS A 423 -29.92 -31.79 13.47
N GLU A 424 -30.87 -31.80 12.57
CA GLU A 424 -30.63 -31.85 11.14
C GLU A 424 -30.17 -30.46 10.62
N LYS A 425 -29.53 -30.50 9.46
CA LYS A 425 -28.91 -29.32 8.85
C LYS A 425 -29.90 -28.61 7.91
N CYS A 426 -30.13 -27.36 8.11
CA CYS A 426 -30.86 -26.50 7.14
C CYS A 426 -30.12 -26.45 5.79
N SER A 427 -30.84 -26.75 4.70
CA SER A 427 -30.28 -26.77 3.34
C SER A 427 -29.78 -25.42 2.86
N ARG A 428 -30.29 -24.30 3.43
CA ARG A 428 -29.92 -22.93 3.01
C ARG A 428 -28.83 -22.31 3.88
N CYS A 429 -29.02 -22.22 5.20
CA CYS A 429 -28.05 -21.54 6.09
C CYS A 429 -27.03 -22.46 6.73
N TRP A 430 -27.23 -23.76 6.60
CA TRP A 430 -26.35 -24.82 7.11
C TRP A 430 -26.26 -24.95 8.62
N HIS A 431 -27.02 -24.15 9.40
CA HIS A 431 -27.17 -24.39 10.83
C HIS A 431 -27.96 -25.65 11.09
N ARG A 432 -27.66 -26.30 12.19
CA ARG A 432 -28.42 -27.45 12.68
C ARG A 432 -29.49 -26.98 13.64
N VAL A 433 -30.74 -27.26 13.34
CA VAL A 433 -31.89 -26.71 14.02
C VAL A 433 -33.04 -27.71 14.13
N GLU A 434 -33.94 -27.53 15.07
CA GLU A 434 -35.08 -28.41 15.30
C GLU A 434 -36.25 -28.15 14.33
N ASP A 435 -36.36 -26.90 13.83
CA ASP A 435 -37.54 -26.34 13.16
C ASP A 435 -37.43 -26.41 11.62
N LEU A 436 -37.06 -27.55 11.07
CA LEU A 436 -37.02 -27.75 9.62
C LEU A 436 -38.40 -28.07 9.06
N ASP A 437 -38.73 -27.49 7.90
CA ASP A 437 -39.91 -27.85 7.10
C ASP A 437 -39.66 -29.09 6.22
N SER A 438 -40.65 -29.43 5.38
CA SER A 438 -40.57 -30.54 4.44
C SER A 438 -39.45 -30.44 3.40
N ASP A 439 -38.96 -29.22 3.12
CA ASP A 439 -37.89 -28.93 2.19
C ASP A 439 -36.52 -28.81 2.89
N HIS A 440 -36.44 -29.18 4.15
CA HIS A 440 -35.30 -29.02 5.04
C HIS A 440 -34.81 -27.58 5.17
N ILE A 441 -35.75 -26.61 5.17
CA ILE A 441 -35.49 -25.20 5.38
C ILE A 441 -35.98 -24.81 6.78
N CYS A 442 -35.17 -24.08 7.54
CA CYS A 442 -35.54 -23.60 8.87
C CYS A 442 -36.49 -22.39 8.82
N SER A 443 -37.26 -22.19 9.90
CA SER A 443 -38.21 -21.08 10.03
C SER A 443 -37.55 -19.70 9.77
N ARG A 444 -36.33 -19.51 10.25
CA ARG A 444 -35.52 -18.31 9.99
C ARG A 444 -35.32 -18.06 8.49
N CYS A 445 -34.87 -19.11 7.79
CA CYS A 445 -34.63 -19.00 6.35
C CYS A 445 -35.92 -18.79 5.56
N ASN A 446 -37.03 -19.44 5.97
CA ASN A 446 -38.35 -19.21 5.38
C ASN A 446 -38.81 -17.78 5.57
N SER A 447 -38.67 -17.20 6.77
CA SER A 447 -38.96 -15.80 7.03
C SER A 447 -38.12 -14.85 6.17
N ASN A 448 -36.82 -15.14 6.00
CA ASN A 448 -35.92 -14.35 5.16
C ASN A 448 -36.22 -14.45 3.64
N MET A 449 -36.86 -15.53 3.18
CA MET A 449 -37.22 -15.72 1.75
C MET A 449 -38.58 -15.11 1.42
N THR A 450 -39.57 -15.32 2.26
CA THR A 450 -40.99 -15.05 1.94
C THR A 450 -41.72 -14.19 2.97
N GLY A 451 -41.16 -14.01 4.18
CA GLY A 451 -41.74 -13.28 5.28
C GLY A 451 -41.08 -11.91 5.53
N ASP A 452 -41.21 -11.43 6.78
CA ASP A 452 -40.68 -10.15 7.21
C ASP A 452 -39.17 -10.14 7.37
N GLY A 453 -38.55 -11.32 7.43
CA GLY A 453 -37.11 -11.50 7.67
C GLY A 453 -36.73 -11.45 9.15
N GLU A 454 -35.49 -11.80 9.44
CA GLU A 454 -34.93 -11.68 10.78
C GLU A 454 -34.39 -10.27 11.07
N ILE A 455 -34.43 -9.88 12.33
CA ILE A 455 -33.84 -8.62 12.82
C ILE A 455 -32.58 -8.97 13.60
N ARG A 456 -31.53 -8.23 13.37
CA ARG A 456 -30.25 -8.30 14.12
C ARG A 456 -29.80 -6.91 14.54
N SER A 457 -29.07 -6.87 15.65
CA SER A 457 -28.54 -5.64 16.24
C SER A 457 -27.02 -5.67 16.40
N PHE A 458 -26.42 -6.85 16.45
CA PHE A 458 -25.01 -7.01 16.81
C PHE A 458 -24.15 -7.63 15.68
N PHE A 459 -24.53 -8.78 15.13
CA PHE A 459 -23.67 -9.57 14.24
C PHE A 459 -24.27 -9.93 12.89
#